data_6eab6a94d4e210fe9ba7c78a7c68414c
#
_entry.id   6eab6a94d4e210fe9ba7c78a7c68414c
#
_cell.length_a   1.000
_cell.length_b   1.000
_cell.length_c   1.000
_cell.angle_alpha   90.00
_cell.angle_beta   90.00
_cell.angle_gamma   90.00
#
_symmetry.space_group_name_H-M   'P 1'
#
loop_
_entity.id
_entity.type
_entity.pdbx_description
1 polymer ?
#
loop_
_entity_poly.entity_id
_entity_poly.type
_entity_poly.pdbx_seq_one_letter_code
_entity_poly.pdbx_strand_id
1 'polypeptide(L)'
;MARVKGGVHAKKNHKKVLARAKGHYGNRSRVYRAANESVMHALNYAARDRRAKKGEFRKLWIQRINAACRIHGMSYSRFINGLNLAGIEVDRKILADLAVTDDAAFGALVEAAKDALANSPHANTSSSDSNDEADDSGEADDSGESDVDEDVAAEVAS
;
A
#
# COMPACT_ATOMS: atom_id res chain seq x y z
N MET A 1 25.64 49.74 -20.85
CA MET A 1 24.27 49.20 -20.65
C MET A 1 24.00 48.98 -19.16
N ALA A 2 22.89 49.49 -18.65
CA ALA A 2 22.50 49.26 -17.26
C ALA A 2 22.10 47.80 -17.06
N ARG A 3 22.71 47.09 -16.10
CA ARG A 3 22.41 45.69 -15.75
C ARG A 3 21.15 45.64 -14.87
N VAL A 4 20.10 45.02 -15.36
CA VAL A 4 18.88 44.77 -14.56
C VAL A 4 19.14 43.67 -13.54
N LYS A 5 18.97 43.98 -12.25
CA LYS A 5 19.14 43.03 -11.14
C LYS A 5 17.78 42.50 -10.70
N GLY A 6 17.03 41.83 -11.44
CA GLY A 6 15.75 41.20 -11.06
C GLY A 6 14.96 41.86 -9.91
N GLY A 7 13.65 41.89 -9.98
CA GLY A 7 12.78 42.55 -8.98
C GLY A 7 12.77 41.85 -7.60
N VAL A 8 12.41 42.58 -6.56
CA VAL A 8 12.33 42.08 -5.15
C VAL A 8 11.32 40.90 -5.06
N HIS A 9 10.22 40.98 -5.76
CA HIS A 9 9.19 39.90 -5.75
C HIS A 9 9.72 38.57 -6.30
N ALA A 10 10.41 38.59 -7.46
CA ALA A 10 11.03 37.39 -8.02
C ALA A 10 12.06 36.78 -7.07
N LYS A 11 12.88 37.63 -6.44
CA LYS A 11 13.90 37.20 -5.47
C LYS A 11 13.27 36.58 -4.21
N LYS A 12 12.19 37.14 -3.68
CA LYS A 12 11.43 36.55 -2.57
C LYS A 12 10.84 35.19 -2.92
N ASN A 13 10.21 35.08 -4.10
CA ASN A 13 9.62 33.81 -4.55
C ASN A 13 10.70 32.73 -4.75
N HIS A 14 11.83 33.05 -5.35
CA HIS A 14 12.95 32.12 -5.50
C HIS A 14 13.47 31.64 -4.13
N LYS A 15 13.69 32.56 -3.19
CA LYS A 15 14.11 32.19 -1.83
C LYS A 15 13.10 31.28 -1.12
N LYS A 16 11.78 31.50 -1.30
CA LYS A 16 10.73 30.68 -0.72
C LYS A 16 10.78 29.25 -1.23
N VAL A 17 11.00 29.05 -2.54
CA VAL A 17 11.15 27.73 -3.14
C VAL A 17 12.44 27.05 -2.67
N LEU A 18 13.57 27.76 -2.71
CA LEU A 18 14.86 27.23 -2.25
C LEU A 18 14.83 26.85 -0.75
N ALA A 19 14.09 27.58 0.08
CA ALA A 19 13.89 27.22 1.48
C ALA A 19 13.17 25.88 1.66
N ARG A 20 12.20 25.57 0.80
CA ARG A 20 11.51 24.27 0.78
C ARG A 20 12.37 23.15 0.20
N ALA A 21 13.30 23.48 -0.68
CA ALA A 21 14.22 22.54 -1.31
C ALA A 21 15.46 22.21 -0.47
N LYS A 22 15.56 22.71 0.76
CA LYS A 22 16.68 22.38 1.66
C LYS A 22 16.78 20.87 1.87
N GLY A 23 18.00 20.33 1.78
CA GLY A 23 18.25 18.89 1.89
C GLY A 23 18.08 18.09 0.61
N HIS A 24 17.59 18.68 -0.49
CA HIS A 24 17.55 18.00 -1.76
C HIS A 24 18.94 17.81 -2.34
N TYR A 25 19.15 16.68 -3.02
CA TYR A 25 20.46 16.28 -3.56
C TYR A 25 20.99 17.24 -4.62
N GLY A 26 22.26 17.61 -4.51
CA GLY A 26 23.02 18.36 -5.51
C GLY A 26 22.42 19.75 -5.81
N ASN A 27 22.33 20.08 -7.11
CA ASN A 27 21.83 21.37 -7.58
C ASN A 27 20.34 21.61 -7.30
N ARG A 28 19.58 20.58 -6.98
CA ARG A 28 18.15 20.71 -6.63
C ARG A 28 17.89 21.50 -5.35
N SER A 29 18.92 21.69 -4.50
CA SER A 29 18.83 22.56 -3.31
C SER A 29 19.34 23.99 -3.55
N ARG A 30 20.06 24.27 -4.66
CA ARG A 30 20.77 25.53 -4.88
C ARG A 30 20.26 26.30 -6.09
N VAL A 31 19.95 25.62 -7.20
CA VAL A 31 19.51 26.24 -8.44
C VAL A 31 17.98 26.27 -8.49
N TYR A 32 17.40 27.47 -8.64
CA TYR A 32 15.96 27.68 -8.58
C TYR A 32 15.17 26.78 -9.53
N ARG A 33 15.59 26.63 -10.80
CA ARG A 33 14.88 25.82 -11.80
C ARG A 33 14.78 24.36 -11.35
N ALA A 34 15.89 23.76 -10.98
CA ALA A 34 15.93 22.37 -10.52
C ALA A 34 15.25 22.20 -9.14
N ALA A 35 15.37 23.19 -8.27
CA ALA A 35 14.71 23.21 -6.98
C ALA A 35 13.18 23.27 -7.10
N ASN A 36 12.67 24.11 -7.99
CA ASN A 36 11.22 24.26 -8.20
C ASN A 36 10.59 22.96 -8.69
N GLU A 37 11.18 22.32 -9.68
CA GLU A 37 10.74 21.02 -10.20
C GLU A 37 10.76 19.96 -9.09
N SER A 38 11.87 19.85 -8.38
CA SER A 38 12.02 18.89 -7.29
C SER A 38 11.01 19.11 -6.15
N VAL A 39 10.70 20.37 -5.80
CA VAL A 39 9.69 20.70 -4.79
C VAL A 39 8.27 20.36 -5.28
N MET A 40 7.95 20.61 -6.56
CA MET A 40 6.66 20.21 -7.13
C MET A 40 6.45 18.70 -7.05
N HIS A 41 7.44 17.91 -7.43
CA HIS A 41 7.39 16.45 -7.30
C HIS A 41 7.25 16.02 -5.84
N ALA A 42 8.02 16.59 -4.93
CA ALA A 42 7.95 16.27 -3.50
C ALA A 42 6.56 16.53 -2.90
N LEU A 43 5.93 17.64 -3.26
CA LEU A 43 4.57 17.96 -2.80
C LEU A 43 3.52 17.00 -3.37
N ASN A 44 3.67 16.63 -4.64
CA ASN A 44 2.77 15.66 -5.27
C ASN A 44 2.92 14.26 -4.63
N TYR A 45 4.15 13.81 -4.41
CA TYR A 45 4.40 12.55 -3.70
C TYR A 45 3.86 12.58 -2.28
N ALA A 46 4.07 13.67 -1.55
CA ALA A 46 3.54 13.81 -0.21
C ALA A 46 2.00 13.73 -0.15
N ALA A 47 1.30 14.27 -1.14
CA ALA A 47 -0.16 14.17 -1.24
C ALA A 47 -0.62 12.74 -1.57
N ARG A 48 0.04 12.10 -2.55
CA ARG A 48 -0.22 10.73 -2.96
C ARG A 48 0.03 9.75 -1.81
N ASP A 49 1.17 9.86 -1.15
CA ASP A 49 1.63 8.90 -0.14
C ASP A 49 0.85 9.03 1.16
N ARG A 50 0.30 10.21 1.49
CA ARG A 50 -0.67 10.33 2.59
C ARG A 50 -1.94 9.50 2.34
N ARG A 51 -2.36 9.32 1.09
CA ARG A 51 -3.49 8.43 0.74
C ARG A 51 -3.07 6.97 0.79
N ALA A 52 -1.91 6.63 0.23
CA ALA A 52 -1.36 5.27 0.22
C ALA A 52 -1.10 4.75 1.66
N LYS A 53 -0.60 5.60 2.55
CA LYS A 53 -0.29 5.27 3.95
C LYS A 53 -1.47 4.63 4.70
N LYS A 54 -2.71 5.03 4.41
CA LYS A 54 -3.92 4.43 5.01
C LYS A 54 -4.03 2.94 4.67
N GLY A 55 -3.78 2.57 3.41
CA GLY A 55 -3.78 1.19 2.96
C GLY A 55 -2.60 0.38 3.51
N GLU A 56 -1.43 0.99 3.64
CA GLU A 56 -0.24 0.35 4.20
C GLU A 56 -0.44 0.00 5.68
N PHE A 57 -0.97 0.92 6.48
CA PHE A 57 -1.29 0.64 7.88
C PHE A 57 -2.38 -0.44 8.01
N ARG A 58 -3.39 -0.43 7.14
CA ARG A 58 -4.39 -1.50 7.14
C ARG A 58 -3.77 -2.87 6.86
N LYS A 59 -2.83 -2.97 5.92
CA LYS A 59 -2.09 -4.23 5.66
C LYS A 59 -1.34 -4.69 6.89
N LEU A 60 -0.65 -3.77 7.58
CA LEU A 60 0.08 -4.08 8.81
C LEU A 60 -0.84 -4.60 9.92
N TRP A 61 -1.99 -3.96 10.13
CA TRP A 61 -2.96 -4.43 11.12
C TRP A 61 -3.48 -5.84 10.79
N ILE A 62 -3.81 -6.09 9.53
CA ILE A 62 -4.25 -7.42 9.07
C ILE A 62 -3.17 -8.47 9.32
N GLN A 63 -1.90 -8.16 9.06
CA GLN A 63 -0.80 -9.08 9.33
C GLN A 63 -0.67 -9.41 10.83
N ARG A 64 -0.75 -8.42 11.70
CA ARG A 64 -0.70 -8.63 13.16
C ARG A 64 -1.84 -9.49 13.66
N ILE A 65 -3.08 -9.16 13.26
CA ILE A 65 -4.27 -9.95 13.63
C ILE A 65 -4.14 -11.38 13.10
N ASN A 66 -3.70 -11.57 11.85
CA ASN A 66 -3.54 -12.91 11.26
C ASN A 66 -2.50 -13.74 12.02
N ALA A 67 -1.39 -13.13 12.44
CA ALA A 67 -0.38 -13.80 13.24
C ALA A 67 -0.95 -14.27 14.58
N ALA A 68 -1.66 -13.41 15.30
CA ALA A 68 -2.32 -13.75 16.57
C ALA A 68 -3.42 -14.80 16.38
N CYS A 69 -4.26 -14.68 15.36
CA CYS A 69 -5.27 -15.71 15.06
C CYS A 69 -4.66 -17.09 14.83
N ARG A 70 -3.50 -17.17 14.16
CA ARG A 70 -2.82 -18.45 13.92
C ARG A 70 -2.28 -19.08 15.19
N ILE A 71 -1.82 -18.29 16.17
CA ILE A 71 -1.40 -18.78 17.48
C ILE A 71 -2.60 -19.46 18.17
N HIS A 72 -3.81 -18.91 18.07
CA HIS A 72 -5.03 -19.47 18.60
C HIS A 72 -5.72 -20.51 17.68
N GLY A 73 -5.03 -20.97 16.60
CA GLY A 73 -5.50 -22.03 15.71
C GLY A 73 -6.65 -21.63 14.77
N MET A 74 -6.78 -20.33 14.43
CA MET A 74 -7.82 -19.82 13.54
C MET A 74 -7.23 -19.04 12.38
N SER A 75 -7.90 -19.00 11.22
CA SER A 75 -7.52 -18.11 10.11
C SER A 75 -8.18 -16.75 10.27
N TYR A 76 -7.52 -15.70 9.72
CA TYR A 76 -8.02 -14.33 9.72
C TYR A 76 -9.44 -14.20 9.15
N SER A 77 -9.74 -14.87 8.04
CA SER A 77 -11.05 -14.80 7.39
C SER A 77 -12.14 -15.37 8.26
N ARG A 78 -11.90 -16.53 8.90
CA ARG A 78 -12.82 -17.13 9.84
C ARG A 78 -13.04 -16.27 11.08
N PHE A 79 -11.97 -15.69 11.62
CA PHE A 79 -12.04 -14.79 12.76
C PHE A 79 -12.94 -13.58 12.51
N ILE A 80 -12.71 -12.87 11.38
CA ILE A 80 -13.53 -11.70 11.02
C ILE A 80 -14.99 -12.09 10.75
N ASN A 81 -15.22 -13.24 10.12
CA ASN A 81 -16.58 -13.74 9.92
C ASN A 81 -17.25 -14.07 11.26
N GLY A 82 -16.54 -14.74 12.17
CA GLY A 82 -17.04 -15.03 13.51
C GLY A 82 -17.40 -13.79 14.32
N LEU A 83 -16.56 -12.76 14.29
CA LEU A 83 -16.87 -11.47 14.94
C LEU A 83 -18.12 -10.80 14.33
N ASN A 84 -18.27 -10.83 12.99
CA ASN A 84 -19.47 -10.30 12.35
C ASN A 84 -20.73 -11.05 12.75
N LEU A 85 -20.67 -12.39 12.85
CA LEU A 85 -21.79 -13.22 13.31
C LEU A 85 -22.12 -13.01 14.79
N ALA A 86 -21.10 -12.76 15.62
CA ALA A 86 -21.27 -12.40 17.01
C ALA A 86 -21.80 -10.97 17.22
N GLY A 87 -21.90 -10.16 16.17
CA GLY A 87 -22.32 -8.75 16.25
C GLY A 87 -21.28 -7.84 16.92
N ILE A 88 -20.02 -8.26 16.98
CA ILE A 88 -18.93 -7.52 17.60
C ILE A 88 -18.28 -6.61 16.59
N GLU A 89 -18.55 -5.30 16.67
CA GLU A 89 -17.96 -4.29 15.80
C GLU A 89 -16.72 -3.68 16.46
N VAL A 90 -15.53 -4.13 16.05
CA VAL A 90 -14.25 -3.59 16.52
C VAL A 90 -13.37 -3.22 15.33
N ASP A 91 -12.73 -2.04 15.43
CA ASP A 91 -11.79 -1.56 14.41
C ASP A 91 -10.54 -2.45 14.32
N ARG A 92 -10.06 -2.69 13.09
CA ARG A 92 -8.82 -3.45 12.85
C ARG A 92 -7.60 -2.87 13.54
N LYS A 93 -7.57 -1.54 13.77
CA LYS A 93 -6.50 -0.89 14.52
C LYS A 93 -6.48 -1.36 15.97
N ILE A 94 -7.65 -1.37 16.62
CA ILE A 94 -7.82 -1.82 18.01
C ILE A 94 -7.51 -3.31 18.12
N LEU A 95 -8.03 -4.14 17.21
CA LEU A 95 -7.73 -5.57 17.18
C LEU A 95 -6.23 -5.85 17.02
N ALA A 96 -5.53 -5.09 16.17
CA ALA A 96 -4.10 -5.24 15.98
C ALA A 96 -3.26 -4.75 17.17
N ASP A 97 -3.77 -3.82 17.94
CA ASP A 97 -3.17 -3.33 19.17
C ASP A 97 -3.35 -4.38 20.29
N LEU A 98 -4.56 -4.88 20.49
CA LEU A 98 -4.85 -5.99 21.42
C LEU A 98 -4.01 -7.24 21.12
N ALA A 99 -3.87 -7.59 19.84
CA ALA A 99 -3.07 -8.74 19.41
C ALA A 99 -1.59 -8.67 19.81
N VAL A 100 -1.09 -7.49 20.17
CA VAL A 100 0.31 -7.28 20.57
C VAL A 100 0.46 -6.99 22.05
N THR A 101 -0.51 -6.28 22.64
CA THR A 101 -0.44 -5.81 24.04
C THR A 101 -1.13 -6.74 25.01
N ASP A 102 -2.22 -7.38 24.61
CA ASP A 102 -3.06 -8.20 25.50
C ASP A 102 -3.58 -9.46 24.79
N ASP A 103 -2.77 -10.53 24.85
CA ASP A 103 -3.11 -11.82 24.27
C ASP A 103 -4.34 -12.47 24.92
N ALA A 104 -4.57 -12.22 26.22
CA ALA A 104 -5.72 -12.77 26.94
C ALA A 104 -7.05 -12.16 26.45
N ALA A 105 -7.08 -10.83 26.29
CA ALA A 105 -8.26 -10.14 25.74
C ALA A 105 -8.50 -10.54 24.27
N PHE A 106 -7.43 -10.71 23.49
CA PHE A 106 -7.54 -11.18 22.11
C PHE A 106 -8.06 -12.63 22.06
N GLY A 107 -7.59 -13.51 22.95
CA GLY A 107 -8.05 -14.89 23.09
C GLY A 107 -9.55 -14.99 23.36
N ALA A 108 -10.10 -14.15 24.26
CA ALA A 108 -11.53 -14.09 24.51
C ALA A 108 -12.35 -13.71 23.27
N LEU A 109 -11.83 -12.80 22.43
CA LEU A 109 -12.48 -12.45 21.15
C LEU A 109 -12.44 -13.62 20.15
N VAL A 110 -11.36 -14.40 20.15
CA VAL A 110 -11.24 -15.60 19.30
C VAL A 110 -12.22 -16.68 19.74
N GLU A 111 -12.41 -16.89 21.05
CA GLU A 111 -13.39 -17.84 21.58
C GLU A 111 -14.82 -17.42 21.21
N ALA A 112 -15.18 -16.16 21.43
CA ALA A 112 -16.49 -15.64 21.02
C ALA A 112 -16.73 -15.80 19.49
N ALA A 113 -15.69 -15.61 18.68
CA ALA A 113 -15.79 -15.83 17.24
C ALA A 113 -15.95 -17.32 16.88
N LYS A 114 -15.31 -18.24 17.61
CA LYS A 114 -15.47 -19.69 17.43
C LYS A 114 -16.88 -20.12 17.77
N ASP A 115 -17.42 -19.66 18.89
CA ASP A 115 -18.78 -19.96 19.35
C ASP A 115 -19.84 -19.46 18.36
N ALA A 116 -19.67 -18.25 17.85
CA ALA A 116 -20.57 -17.68 16.85
C ALA A 116 -20.55 -18.47 15.52
N LEU A 117 -19.38 -18.95 15.10
CA LEU A 117 -19.24 -19.81 13.92
C LEU A 117 -19.86 -21.19 14.13
N ALA A 118 -19.76 -21.77 15.32
CA ALA A 118 -20.36 -23.06 15.64
C ALA A 118 -21.88 -22.98 15.68
N ASN A 119 -22.44 -21.84 16.13
CA ASN A 119 -23.86 -21.59 16.18
C ASN A 119 -24.49 -21.10 14.88
N SER A 120 -23.67 -20.85 13.83
CA SER A 120 -24.19 -20.37 12.54
C SER A 120 -24.76 -21.49 11.69
N PRO A 121 -25.91 -21.29 11.01
CA PRO A 121 -26.56 -22.33 10.20
C PRO A 121 -25.75 -22.83 9.00
N HIS A 122 -24.65 -22.15 8.63
CA HIS A 122 -23.73 -22.55 7.58
C HIS A 122 -22.59 -23.48 8.04
N ALA A 123 -22.51 -23.85 9.30
CA ALA A 123 -21.46 -24.73 9.80
C ALA A 123 -21.61 -26.20 9.32
N ASN A 124 -22.75 -26.57 8.76
CA ASN A 124 -23.05 -27.95 8.39
C ASN A 124 -22.82 -28.33 6.92
N THR A 125 -22.23 -27.47 6.09
CA THR A 125 -22.04 -27.75 4.65
C THR A 125 -20.59 -27.94 4.20
N SER A 126 -19.62 -28.11 5.10
CA SER A 126 -18.23 -28.34 4.73
C SER A 126 -17.58 -29.54 5.41
N SER A 127 -18.24 -30.69 5.34
CA SER A 127 -17.60 -31.99 5.62
C SER A 127 -17.86 -33.00 4.51
N SER A 128 -17.71 -32.58 3.25
CA SER A 128 -17.55 -33.50 2.11
C SER A 128 -16.99 -32.69 0.96
N ASP A 129 -15.70 -32.67 0.84
CA ASP A 129 -14.94 -32.81 -0.41
C ASP A 129 -13.44 -32.68 -0.09
N SER A 130 -12.91 -33.76 0.42
CA SER A 130 -11.54 -34.18 0.17
C SER A 130 -11.59 -35.08 -1.05
N ASN A 131 -11.11 -34.60 -2.16
CA ASN A 131 -10.50 -35.35 -3.26
C ASN A 131 -9.70 -34.31 -4.04
N ASP A 132 -8.39 -34.30 -3.83
CA ASP A 132 -7.42 -35.02 -4.63
C ASP A 132 -7.76 -35.05 -6.12
N GLU A 133 -7.01 -34.32 -6.89
CA GLU A 133 -6.05 -34.91 -7.76
C GLU A 133 -5.18 -33.86 -8.41
N ALA A 134 -3.90 -34.02 -8.22
CA ALA A 134 -2.87 -33.44 -9.03
C ALA A 134 -3.16 -33.80 -10.52
N ASP A 135 -3.12 -32.82 -11.38
CA ASP A 135 -2.73 -33.07 -12.76
C ASP A 135 -1.71 -32.02 -13.19
N ASP A 136 -0.53 -32.55 -13.29
CA ASP A 136 0.67 -32.03 -13.90
C ASP A 136 0.53 -32.23 -15.42
N SER A 137 0.43 -31.17 -16.17
CA SER A 137 0.89 -31.09 -17.56
C SER A 137 0.90 -29.62 -17.96
N GLY A 138 1.99 -28.91 -17.96
CA GLY A 138 2.97 -28.80 -18.97
C GLY A 138 2.39 -28.44 -20.33
N GLU A 139 2.53 -27.18 -20.73
CA GLU A 139 3.02 -26.87 -22.07
C GLU A 139 3.32 -25.38 -22.16
N ALA A 140 4.58 -25.12 -22.42
CA ALA A 140 5.10 -23.89 -22.94
C ALA A 140 4.50 -23.67 -24.34
N ASP A 141 4.05 -22.47 -24.64
CA ASP A 141 4.05 -21.99 -26.01
C ASP A 141 4.53 -20.54 -26.04
N ASP A 142 5.66 -20.49 -26.59
CA ASP A 142 6.46 -19.51 -27.26
C ASP A 142 5.69 -18.90 -28.44
N SER A 143 6.11 -17.70 -28.75
CA SER A 143 5.90 -16.93 -29.99
C SER A 143 4.95 -15.73 -29.90
N GLY A 144 5.59 -14.59 -29.99
CA GLY A 144 4.94 -13.30 -30.20
C GLY A 144 5.95 -12.16 -30.33
N GLU A 145 6.99 -12.39 -31.09
CA GLU A 145 7.79 -11.35 -31.72
C GLU A 145 6.87 -10.49 -32.58
N SER A 146 6.74 -9.21 -32.27
CA SER A 146 6.24 -8.23 -33.23
C SER A 146 7.22 -7.06 -33.28
N ASP A 147 7.94 -7.07 -34.37
CA ASP A 147 8.63 -5.96 -34.99
C ASP A 147 7.89 -4.65 -34.85
N VAL A 148 8.56 -3.64 -34.36
CA VAL A 148 8.18 -2.25 -34.56
C VAL A 148 9.34 -1.53 -35.21
N ASP A 149 9.07 -1.26 -36.44
CA ASP A 149 9.70 -0.46 -37.48
C ASP A 149 10.71 0.60 -37.00
N GLU A 150 11.92 0.36 -37.42
CA GLU A 150 12.90 1.33 -37.86
C GLU A 150 12.37 2.02 -39.11
N ASP A 151 11.98 3.26 -39.01
CA ASP A 151 12.03 4.23 -40.11
C ASP A 151 11.62 5.61 -39.55
N VAL A 152 12.58 6.44 -39.27
CA VAL A 152 12.63 7.89 -39.53
C VAL A 152 14.03 8.40 -39.17
N ALA A 153 14.95 8.16 -40.03
CA ALA A 153 16.22 8.91 -40.07
C ALA A 153 16.63 9.14 -41.54
N ALA A 154 16.07 10.15 -42.14
CA ALA A 154 16.67 10.87 -43.27
C ALA A 154 15.70 11.92 -43.79
N GLU A 155 15.84 13.16 -43.34
CA GLU A 155 15.68 14.32 -44.22
C GLU A 155 15.74 15.62 -43.40
N VAL A 156 16.95 16.12 -43.19
CA VAL A 156 17.25 17.55 -43.22
C VAL A 156 18.75 17.71 -43.50
N ALA A 157 19.10 17.69 -44.76
CA ALA A 157 20.30 18.31 -45.29
C ALA A 157 19.92 18.93 -46.63
N SER A 158 19.55 20.21 -46.60
CA SER A 158 19.71 21.17 -47.69
C SER A 158 19.52 22.58 -47.13
#